data_1ac4316655b27a068925c5aa7e4e1948
#
_entry.id   1ac4316655b27a068925c5aa7e4e1948
#
_cell.length_a   1.000
_cell.length_b   1.000
_cell.length_c   1.000
_cell.angle_alpha   90.00
_cell.angle_beta   90.00
_cell.angle_gamma   90.00
#
_symmetry.space_group_name_H-M   'P 1'
#
loop_
_entity.id
_entity.type
_entity.pdbx_description
1 polymer ?
#
loop_
_entity_poly.entity_id
_entity_poly.type
_entity_poly.pdbx_seq_one_letter_code
_entity_poly.pdbx_strand_id
1 'polypeptide(L)'
;MQTTDGYDYFAFISYNSKDEAAAKRLHRTLERWKLPASLVKEKGLKPRPMQKLFFAPSDIVPKELEEVLKENLRASEHLIVVCSPTSAKSAWVGFEIDYFCSLGRKENVHLIIVDGEPKSQNPDTECFHPNLKKHFNDLLSANIHERHFKLPYLNRQRAYVQLIAAMLDVKFDAIWRRHRRRMIEK
;
A
#
# COMPACT_ATOMS: atom_id res chain seq x y z
N MET A 1 20.16 5.99 -0.78
CA MET A 1 19.93 6.73 0.46
C MET A 1 19.02 5.88 1.32
N GLN A 2 19.52 5.31 2.40
CA GLN A 2 18.75 4.43 3.28
C GLN A 2 17.59 5.18 3.93
N THR A 3 16.47 4.51 4.11
CA THR A 3 15.41 4.97 5.02
C THR A 3 15.97 5.10 6.43
N THR A 4 15.28 5.82 7.32
CA THR A 4 15.77 6.15 8.68
C THR A 4 16.16 4.94 9.54
N ASP A 5 15.71 3.72 9.18
CA ASP A 5 15.89 2.49 9.95
C ASP A 5 16.72 1.40 9.24
N GLY A 6 17.50 1.76 8.23
CA GLY A 6 18.40 0.83 7.54
C GLY A 6 17.75 0.03 6.39
N TYR A 7 16.54 0.38 5.97
CA TYR A 7 15.89 -0.21 4.79
C TYR A 7 16.23 0.55 3.51
N ASP A 8 16.33 -0.17 2.38
CA ASP A 8 16.57 0.43 1.06
C ASP A 8 15.30 1.03 0.46
N TYR A 9 14.13 0.47 0.80
CA TYR A 9 12.82 0.89 0.33
C TYR A 9 11.90 1.22 1.49
N PHE A 10 11.10 2.26 1.30
CA PHE A 10 10.03 2.58 2.26
C PHE A 10 8.94 1.50 2.26
N ALA A 11 8.55 1.02 1.09
CA ALA A 11 7.59 -0.07 0.97
C ALA A 11 7.83 -0.91 -0.30
N PHE A 12 7.40 -2.15 -0.24
CA PHE A 12 7.23 -3.06 -1.37
C PHE A 12 5.75 -3.05 -1.77
N ILE A 13 5.45 -2.85 -3.06
CA ILE A 13 4.09 -2.90 -3.58
C ILE A 13 3.84 -4.27 -4.20
N SER A 14 2.99 -5.06 -3.54
CA SER A 14 2.52 -6.38 -3.99
C SER A 14 1.21 -6.22 -4.77
N TYR A 15 1.17 -6.68 -6.01
CA TYR A 15 0.01 -6.57 -6.88
C TYR A 15 -0.05 -7.70 -7.91
N ASN A 16 -1.23 -7.96 -8.45
CA ASN A 16 -1.40 -8.83 -9.61
C ASN A 16 -1.25 -8.02 -10.91
N SER A 17 -0.75 -8.63 -11.99
CA SER A 17 -0.55 -7.98 -13.28
C SER A 17 -1.80 -7.28 -13.84
N LYS A 18 -2.98 -7.83 -13.58
CA LYS A 18 -4.25 -7.20 -13.98
C LYS A 18 -4.53 -5.88 -13.27
N ASP A 19 -3.92 -5.64 -12.12
CA ASP A 19 -4.05 -4.41 -11.33
C ASP A 19 -2.90 -3.42 -11.57
N GLU A 20 -2.06 -3.66 -12.57
CA GLU A 20 -0.86 -2.87 -12.83
C GLU A 20 -1.14 -1.37 -12.97
N ALA A 21 -2.20 -0.99 -13.68
CA ALA A 21 -2.56 0.42 -13.85
C ALA A 21 -2.86 1.11 -12.52
N ALA A 22 -3.62 0.45 -11.63
CA ALA A 22 -3.93 0.95 -10.29
C ALA A 22 -2.68 1.01 -9.42
N ALA A 23 -1.84 -0.02 -9.46
CA ALA A 23 -0.59 -0.09 -8.72
C ALA A 23 0.43 0.97 -9.18
N LYS A 24 0.58 1.21 -10.48
CA LYS A 24 1.42 2.29 -11.02
C LYS A 24 0.94 3.68 -10.62
N ARG A 25 -0.38 3.90 -10.60
CA ARG A 25 -0.96 5.16 -10.13
C ARG A 25 -0.66 5.40 -8.66
N LEU A 26 -0.84 4.38 -7.84
CA LEU A 26 -0.50 4.41 -6.41
C LEU A 26 0.99 4.73 -6.22
N HIS A 27 1.88 3.99 -6.86
CA HIS A 27 3.32 4.16 -6.81
C HIS A 27 3.74 5.61 -7.10
N ARG A 28 3.29 6.16 -8.25
CA ARG A 28 3.62 7.54 -8.63
C ARG A 28 3.08 8.57 -7.64
N THR A 29 1.89 8.34 -7.11
CA THR A 29 1.28 9.26 -6.15
C THR A 29 2.05 9.26 -4.84
N LEU A 30 2.39 8.10 -4.31
CA LEU A 30 3.13 7.97 -3.05
C LEU A 30 4.54 8.55 -3.15
N GLU A 31 5.29 8.26 -4.22
CA GLU A 31 6.65 8.78 -4.36
C GLU A 31 6.72 10.31 -4.47
N ARG A 32 5.69 10.92 -5.05
CA ARG A 32 5.58 12.37 -5.19
C ARG A 32 4.92 13.05 -4.00
N TRP A 33 4.40 12.26 -3.04
CA TRP A 33 3.67 12.82 -1.92
C TRP A 33 4.55 13.66 -1.02
N LYS A 34 4.14 14.90 -0.82
CA LYS A 34 4.83 15.82 0.08
C LYS A 34 3.99 16.05 1.33
N LEU A 35 4.57 15.75 2.47
CA LEU A 35 3.92 15.98 3.76
C LEU A 35 3.79 17.49 4.08
N PRO A 36 2.79 17.85 4.88
CA PRO A 36 2.72 19.21 5.44
C PRO A 36 3.97 19.54 6.27
N ALA A 37 4.51 20.75 6.10
CA ALA A 37 5.72 21.19 6.82
C ALA A 37 5.59 21.11 8.35
N SER A 38 4.40 21.38 8.89
CA SER A 38 4.14 21.23 10.32
C SER A 38 4.27 19.81 10.82
N LEU A 39 3.78 18.83 10.03
CA LEU A 39 3.89 17.41 10.36
C LEU A 39 5.33 16.92 10.29
N VAL A 40 6.07 17.37 9.27
CA VAL A 40 7.51 17.10 9.12
C VAL A 40 8.27 17.57 10.36
N LYS A 41 8.01 18.79 10.83
CA LYS A 41 8.66 19.36 12.01
C LYS A 41 8.25 18.65 13.30
N GLU A 42 6.95 18.42 13.49
CA GLU A 42 6.40 17.81 14.71
C GLU A 42 6.86 16.36 14.90
N LYS A 43 6.89 15.57 13.83
CA LYS A 43 7.19 14.14 13.86
C LYS A 43 8.62 13.78 13.46
N GLY A 44 9.44 14.76 13.08
CA GLY A 44 10.79 14.50 12.60
C GLY A 44 10.86 13.69 11.31
N LEU A 45 9.82 13.77 10.48
CA LEU A 45 9.71 13.02 9.23
C LEU A 45 10.43 13.75 8.09
N LYS A 46 10.79 12.99 7.04
CA LYS A 46 11.25 13.60 5.79
C LYS A 46 10.07 14.23 5.05
N PRO A 47 10.27 15.31 4.27
CA PRO A 47 9.20 15.94 3.48
C PRO A 47 8.55 14.99 2.48
N ARG A 48 9.32 14.05 1.92
CA ARG A 48 8.86 12.98 1.02
C ARG A 48 9.32 11.62 1.54
N PRO A 49 8.69 11.09 2.59
CA PRO A 49 9.16 9.88 3.26
C PRO A 49 9.04 8.63 2.39
N MET A 50 8.10 8.61 1.43
CA MET A 50 7.81 7.47 0.56
C MET A 50 8.49 7.56 -0.80
N GLN A 51 9.61 8.27 -0.90
CA GLN A 51 10.24 8.55 -2.20
C GLN A 51 10.84 7.33 -2.87
N LYS A 52 11.17 6.28 -2.12
CA LYS A 52 11.74 5.06 -2.69
C LYS A 52 10.86 3.86 -2.36
N LEU A 53 10.07 3.45 -3.34
CA LEU A 53 9.21 2.28 -3.29
C LEU A 53 9.73 1.19 -4.23
N PHE A 54 9.67 -0.06 -3.82
CA PHE A 54 9.90 -1.19 -4.71
C PHE A 54 8.59 -1.56 -5.42
N PHE A 55 8.62 -1.47 -6.73
CA PHE A 55 7.52 -1.85 -7.59
C PHE A 55 7.86 -3.19 -8.27
N ALA A 56 7.22 -4.28 -7.83
CA ALA A 56 7.50 -5.60 -8.35
C ALA A 56 7.18 -5.68 -9.86
N PRO A 57 8.02 -6.33 -10.68
CA PRO A 57 7.66 -6.63 -12.06
C PRO A 57 6.42 -7.52 -12.12
N SER A 58 5.46 -7.17 -12.98
CA SER A 58 4.18 -7.87 -13.05
C SER A 58 4.22 -9.20 -13.78
N ASP A 59 5.28 -9.47 -14.55
CA ASP A 59 5.31 -10.60 -15.46
C ASP A 59 6.47 -11.56 -15.24
N ILE A 60 6.13 -12.83 -15.20
CA ILE A 60 6.97 -14.02 -15.39
C ILE A 60 8.17 -14.12 -14.46
N VAL A 61 8.06 -15.06 -13.54
CA VAL A 61 9.09 -15.27 -12.55
C VAL A 61 9.78 -16.61 -12.75
N PRO A 62 10.99 -16.64 -13.33
CA PRO A 62 11.89 -17.75 -13.14
C PRO A 62 12.23 -17.92 -11.65
N LYS A 63 12.62 -19.12 -11.22
CA LYS A 63 13.06 -19.39 -9.83
C LYS A 63 14.09 -18.38 -9.29
N GLU A 64 14.91 -17.82 -10.15
CA GLU A 64 15.91 -16.79 -9.81
C GLU A 64 15.29 -15.49 -9.28
N LEU A 65 14.06 -15.17 -9.68
CA LEU A 65 13.35 -13.98 -9.22
C LEU A 65 12.75 -14.15 -7.82
N GLU A 66 12.49 -15.36 -7.36
CA GLU A 66 12.02 -15.60 -5.99
C GLU A 66 13.03 -15.04 -4.97
N GLU A 67 14.32 -15.30 -5.17
CA GLU A 67 15.37 -14.74 -4.29
C GLU A 67 15.46 -13.23 -4.41
N VAL A 68 15.35 -12.66 -5.60
CA VAL A 68 15.30 -11.21 -5.80
C VAL A 68 14.10 -10.58 -5.09
N LEU A 69 12.92 -11.20 -5.17
CA LEU A 69 11.75 -10.73 -4.43
C LEU A 69 11.95 -10.80 -2.92
N LYS A 70 12.50 -11.89 -2.41
CA LYS A 70 12.83 -12.03 -0.99
C LYS A 70 13.81 -10.95 -0.52
N GLU A 71 14.84 -10.68 -1.28
CA GLU A 71 15.81 -9.61 -0.97
C GLU A 71 15.15 -8.24 -0.90
N ASN A 72 14.30 -7.91 -1.86
CA ASN A 72 13.58 -6.64 -1.88
C ASN A 72 12.50 -6.54 -0.80
N LEU A 73 11.84 -7.65 -0.44
CA LEU A 73 10.93 -7.69 0.71
C LEU A 73 11.69 -7.46 2.03
N ARG A 74 12.86 -8.10 2.21
CA ARG A 74 13.72 -7.85 3.38
C ARG A 74 14.19 -6.39 3.44
N ALA A 75 14.51 -5.81 2.29
CA ALA A 75 15.00 -4.44 2.16
C ALA A 75 13.89 -3.37 2.27
N SER A 76 12.63 -3.77 2.39
CA SER A 76 11.48 -2.88 2.49
C SER A 76 10.95 -2.78 3.91
N GLU A 77 10.73 -1.57 4.41
CA GLU A 77 10.17 -1.32 5.74
C GLU A 77 8.70 -1.76 5.84
N HIS A 78 7.90 -1.46 4.81
CA HIS A 78 6.48 -1.77 4.73
C HIS A 78 6.16 -2.67 3.54
N LEU A 79 5.04 -3.38 3.64
CA LEU A 79 4.39 -4.08 2.52
C LEU A 79 3.04 -3.44 2.25
N ILE A 80 2.82 -3.00 1.01
CA ILE A 80 1.51 -2.56 0.53
C ILE A 80 0.93 -3.66 -0.35
N VAL A 81 -0.21 -4.21 0.03
CA VAL A 81 -0.94 -5.20 -0.77
C VAL A 81 -2.06 -4.51 -1.52
N VAL A 82 -1.99 -4.54 -2.84
CA VAL A 82 -3.06 -4.07 -3.72
C VAL A 82 -4.11 -5.16 -3.83
N CYS A 83 -5.26 -4.94 -3.21
CA CYS A 83 -6.33 -5.93 -3.06
C CYS A 83 -7.35 -5.84 -4.19
N SER A 84 -7.61 -6.96 -4.82
CA SER A 84 -8.61 -7.17 -5.87
C SER A 84 -9.00 -8.64 -5.93
N PRO A 85 -10.09 -9.03 -6.62
CA PRO A 85 -10.42 -10.44 -6.81
C PRO A 85 -9.32 -11.23 -7.52
N THR A 86 -8.55 -10.61 -8.41
CA THR A 86 -7.42 -11.26 -9.08
C THR A 86 -6.21 -11.41 -8.18
N SER A 87 -5.88 -10.41 -7.37
CA SER A 87 -4.79 -10.52 -6.39
C SER A 87 -5.11 -11.53 -5.29
N ALA A 88 -6.37 -11.66 -4.89
CA ALA A 88 -6.83 -12.65 -3.91
C ALA A 88 -6.59 -14.10 -4.35
N LYS A 89 -6.45 -14.35 -5.64
CA LYS A 89 -6.17 -15.67 -6.24
C LYS A 89 -4.72 -15.82 -6.72
N SER A 90 -3.89 -14.81 -6.53
CA SER A 90 -2.50 -14.80 -7.01
C SER A 90 -1.58 -15.58 -6.07
N ALA A 91 -0.92 -16.61 -6.59
CA ALA A 91 0.08 -17.36 -5.82
C ALA A 91 1.25 -16.48 -5.38
N TRP A 92 1.66 -15.53 -6.21
CA TRP A 92 2.76 -14.61 -5.91
C TRP A 92 2.42 -13.60 -4.83
N VAL A 93 1.25 -12.99 -4.88
CA VAL A 93 0.77 -12.10 -3.82
C VAL A 93 0.72 -12.86 -2.49
N GLY A 94 0.21 -14.11 -2.50
CA GLY A 94 0.21 -14.95 -1.32
C GLY A 94 1.60 -15.24 -0.76
N PHE A 95 2.55 -15.55 -1.63
CA PHE A 95 3.95 -15.76 -1.26
C PHE A 95 4.57 -14.50 -0.64
N GLU A 96 4.39 -13.35 -1.23
CA GLU A 96 4.92 -12.07 -0.73
C GLU A 96 4.35 -11.71 0.65
N ILE A 97 3.05 -11.95 0.87
CA ILE A 97 2.40 -11.76 2.17
C ILE A 97 3.02 -12.70 3.22
N ASP A 98 3.08 -13.99 2.93
CA ASP A 98 3.61 -14.99 3.87
C ASP A 98 5.08 -14.71 4.20
N TYR A 99 5.88 -14.42 3.19
CA TYR A 99 7.29 -14.14 3.39
C TYR A 99 7.51 -12.87 4.23
N PHE A 100 6.83 -11.78 3.90
CA PHE A 100 6.96 -10.53 4.67
C PHE A 100 6.50 -10.70 6.13
N CYS A 101 5.41 -11.43 6.36
CA CYS A 101 4.95 -11.75 7.71
C CYS A 101 5.97 -12.59 8.49
N SER A 102 6.72 -13.48 7.82
CA SER A 102 7.80 -14.28 8.44
C SER A 102 8.99 -13.45 8.92
N LEU A 103 9.15 -12.24 8.41
CA LEU A 103 10.21 -11.30 8.82
C LEU A 103 9.96 -10.62 10.18
N GLY A 104 8.81 -10.86 10.81
CA GLY A 104 8.47 -10.30 12.12
C GLY A 104 7.98 -8.85 12.08
N ARG A 105 7.51 -8.38 10.93
CA ARG A 105 7.02 -7.00 10.71
C ARG A 105 5.56 -6.96 10.24
N LYS A 106 4.69 -7.80 10.83
CA LYS A 106 3.27 -7.86 10.46
C LYS A 106 2.55 -6.52 10.58
N GLU A 107 2.90 -5.73 11.57
CA GLU A 107 2.36 -4.39 11.79
C GLU A 107 2.61 -3.41 10.63
N ASN A 108 3.57 -3.73 9.79
CA ASN A 108 3.94 -2.94 8.61
C ASN A 108 3.29 -3.44 7.32
N VAL A 109 2.31 -4.32 7.41
CA VAL A 109 1.48 -4.73 6.26
C VAL A 109 0.27 -3.82 6.16
N HIS A 110 0.08 -3.22 4.98
CA HIS A 110 -1.00 -2.28 4.69
C HIS A 110 -1.77 -2.71 3.46
N LEU A 111 -3.10 -2.55 3.51
CA LEU A 111 -3.99 -3.00 2.45
C LEU A 111 -4.66 -1.82 1.77
N ILE A 112 -4.72 -1.86 0.45
CA ILE A 112 -5.51 -0.93 -0.36
C ILE A 112 -6.38 -1.70 -1.35
N ILE A 113 -7.69 -1.53 -1.26
CA ILE A 113 -8.66 -2.17 -2.15
C ILE A 113 -8.81 -1.30 -3.39
N VAL A 114 -8.54 -1.89 -4.54
CA VAL A 114 -8.68 -1.24 -5.86
C VAL A 114 -9.84 -1.82 -6.67
N ASP A 115 -10.33 -3.00 -6.30
CA ASP A 115 -11.49 -3.67 -6.89
C ASP A 115 -12.03 -4.73 -5.94
N GLY A 116 -13.29 -5.12 -6.13
CA GLY A 116 -13.95 -6.16 -5.34
C GLY A 116 -14.44 -5.69 -3.97
N GLU A 117 -14.81 -6.66 -3.15
CA GLU A 117 -15.43 -6.44 -1.83
C GLU A 117 -14.65 -7.17 -0.74
N PRO A 118 -14.37 -6.51 0.38
CA PRO A 118 -13.72 -7.15 1.51
C PRO A 118 -14.69 -8.10 2.23
N LYS A 119 -14.20 -9.27 2.62
CA LYS A 119 -14.95 -10.29 3.36
C LYS A 119 -16.22 -10.75 2.64
N SER A 120 -16.17 -10.77 1.31
CA SER A 120 -17.27 -11.29 0.50
C SER A 120 -17.36 -12.82 0.63
N GLN A 121 -18.58 -13.33 0.66
CA GLN A 121 -18.81 -14.77 0.57
C GLN A 121 -18.72 -15.29 -0.87
N ASN A 122 -18.80 -14.39 -1.85
CA ASN A 122 -18.63 -14.72 -3.26
C ASN A 122 -17.13 -14.68 -3.63
N PRO A 123 -16.53 -15.82 -4.04
CA PRO A 123 -15.12 -15.87 -4.42
C PRO A 123 -14.75 -14.96 -5.60
N ASP A 124 -15.72 -14.59 -6.43
CA ASP A 124 -15.49 -13.72 -7.59
C ASP A 124 -15.39 -12.25 -7.23
N THR A 125 -15.87 -11.86 -6.06
CA THR A 125 -15.83 -10.50 -5.55
C THR A 125 -14.93 -10.31 -4.35
N GLU A 126 -14.54 -11.39 -3.64
CA GLU A 126 -13.62 -11.32 -2.51
C GLU A 126 -12.25 -10.76 -2.93
N CYS A 127 -11.84 -9.66 -2.33
CA CYS A 127 -10.59 -8.99 -2.66
C CYS A 127 -9.43 -9.28 -1.69
N PHE A 128 -9.69 -9.88 -0.53
CA PHE A 128 -8.62 -10.24 0.40
C PHE A 128 -8.06 -11.63 0.10
N HIS A 129 -6.75 -11.69 -0.06
CA HIS A 129 -6.05 -12.96 -0.21
C HIS A 129 -6.26 -13.85 1.02
N PRO A 130 -6.49 -15.18 0.86
CA PRO A 130 -6.67 -16.09 2.01
C PRO A 130 -5.52 -16.05 3.00
N ASN A 131 -4.28 -15.82 2.55
CA ASN A 131 -3.10 -15.73 3.40
C ASN A 131 -3.15 -14.54 4.37
N LEU A 132 -3.84 -13.45 4.03
CA LEU A 132 -4.09 -12.35 4.96
C LEU A 132 -4.90 -12.81 6.18
N LYS A 133 -5.89 -13.66 5.96
CA LYS A 133 -6.74 -14.20 7.04
C LYS A 133 -5.99 -15.13 7.98
N LYS A 134 -4.91 -15.78 7.51
CA LYS A 134 -4.04 -16.61 8.36
C LYS A 134 -3.21 -15.79 9.35
N HIS A 135 -2.77 -14.61 8.93
CA HIS A 135 -1.85 -13.77 9.68
C HIS A 135 -2.54 -12.72 10.54
N PHE A 136 -3.76 -12.29 10.17
CA PHE A 136 -4.46 -11.16 10.78
C PHE A 136 -5.86 -11.54 11.21
N ASN A 137 -6.24 -11.16 12.44
CA ASN A 137 -7.62 -11.27 12.94
C ASN A 137 -8.50 -10.15 12.39
N ASP A 138 -7.95 -8.92 12.38
CA ASP A 138 -8.63 -7.74 11.86
C ASP A 138 -7.86 -7.18 10.66
N LEU A 139 -8.57 -7.01 9.54
CA LEU A 139 -8.02 -6.46 8.32
C LEU A 139 -8.54 -5.04 8.12
N LEU A 140 -7.69 -4.06 8.47
CA LEU A 140 -7.94 -2.67 8.16
C LEU A 140 -7.41 -2.35 6.76
N SER A 141 -8.23 -1.72 5.95
CA SER A 141 -7.88 -1.41 4.57
C SER A 141 -8.38 -0.03 4.15
N ALA A 142 -7.61 0.63 3.30
CA ALA A 142 -8.09 1.75 2.52
C ALA A 142 -8.85 1.21 1.29
N ASN A 143 -9.91 1.90 0.84
CA ASN A 143 -10.70 1.48 -0.31
C ASN A 143 -10.94 2.68 -1.23
N ILE A 144 -10.43 2.62 -2.46
CA ILE A 144 -10.55 3.72 -3.42
C ILE A 144 -11.98 3.94 -3.94
N HIS A 145 -12.86 2.96 -3.75
CA HIS A 145 -14.27 3.02 -4.17
C HIS A 145 -15.23 3.35 -3.03
N GLU A 146 -14.73 3.49 -1.80
CA GLU A 146 -15.57 3.91 -0.67
C GLU A 146 -16.11 5.31 -0.90
N ARG A 147 -17.44 5.43 -0.93
CA ARG A 147 -18.12 6.67 -1.30
C ARG A 147 -18.26 7.63 -0.14
N HIS A 148 -17.39 8.61 -0.07
CA HIS A 148 -17.50 9.78 0.81
C HIS A 148 -17.84 11.07 0.05
N PHE A 149 -17.55 11.09 -1.25
CA PHE A 149 -17.75 12.22 -2.15
C PHE A 149 -18.40 11.77 -3.46
N LYS A 150 -19.08 12.71 -4.13
CA LYS A 150 -19.66 12.45 -5.45
C LYS A 150 -18.60 12.18 -6.53
N LEU A 151 -17.42 12.78 -6.37
CA LEU A 151 -16.32 12.63 -7.33
C LEU A 151 -15.42 11.42 -6.96
N PRO A 152 -15.30 10.41 -7.84
CA PRO A 152 -14.47 9.24 -7.60
C PRO A 152 -13.01 9.58 -7.31
N TYR A 153 -12.48 10.63 -7.94
CA TYR A 153 -11.13 11.13 -7.69
C TYR A 153 -10.89 11.47 -6.20
N LEU A 154 -11.84 12.16 -5.57
CA LEU A 154 -11.71 12.53 -4.15
C LEU A 154 -11.77 11.31 -3.23
N ASN A 155 -12.57 10.31 -3.56
CA ASN A 155 -12.62 9.05 -2.80
C ASN A 155 -11.27 8.32 -2.88
N ARG A 156 -10.67 8.26 -4.07
CA ARG A 156 -9.34 7.67 -4.26
C ARG A 156 -8.25 8.43 -3.49
N GLN A 157 -8.25 9.76 -3.55
CA GLN A 157 -7.30 10.57 -2.78
C GLN A 157 -7.45 10.37 -1.27
N ARG A 158 -8.68 10.24 -0.79
CA ARG A 158 -8.96 9.95 0.61
C ARG A 158 -8.39 8.57 1.02
N ALA A 159 -8.57 7.56 0.18
CA ALA A 159 -8.00 6.23 0.43
C ALA A 159 -6.47 6.27 0.50
N TYR A 160 -5.82 7.01 -0.39
CA TYR A 160 -4.36 7.18 -0.35
C TYR A 160 -3.89 7.87 0.93
N VAL A 161 -4.61 8.89 1.40
CA VAL A 161 -4.28 9.54 2.68
C VAL A 161 -4.47 8.59 3.86
N GLN A 162 -5.49 7.73 3.85
CA GLN A 162 -5.65 6.67 4.86
C GLN A 162 -4.45 5.73 4.89
N LEU A 163 -4.01 5.28 3.73
CA LEU A 163 -2.83 4.41 3.60
C LEU A 163 -1.57 5.09 4.13
N ILE A 164 -1.33 6.34 3.73
CA ILE A 164 -0.17 7.13 4.16
C ILE A 164 -0.17 7.33 5.67
N ALA A 165 -1.32 7.71 6.24
CA ALA A 165 -1.47 7.92 7.68
C ALA A 165 -1.17 6.63 8.47
N ALA A 166 -1.63 5.48 7.98
CA ALA A 166 -1.33 4.19 8.58
C ALA A 166 0.16 3.83 8.52
N MET A 167 0.81 4.03 7.36
CA MET A 167 2.23 3.74 7.20
C MET A 167 3.13 4.65 8.04
N LEU A 168 2.76 5.91 8.22
CA LEU A 168 3.54 6.88 8.98
C LEU A 168 3.17 6.96 10.46
N ASP A 169 2.15 6.19 10.88
CA ASP A 169 1.58 6.25 12.24
C ASP A 169 1.22 7.68 12.66
N VAL A 170 0.49 8.36 11.80
CA VAL A 170 -0.02 9.73 12.03
C VAL A 170 -1.53 9.76 11.87
N LYS A 171 -2.16 10.78 12.46
CA LYS A 171 -3.61 10.96 12.34
C LYS A 171 -4.00 11.32 10.91
N PHE A 172 -5.04 10.69 10.40
CA PHE A 172 -5.61 10.96 9.07
C PHE A 172 -5.86 12.46 8.83
N ASP A 173 -6.49 13.14 9.79
CA ASP A 173 -6.82 14.56 9.68
C ASP A 173 -5.59 15.48 9.56
N ALA A 174 -4.45 15.08 10.10
CA ALA A 174 -3.21 15.85 10.00
C ALA A 174 -2.74 16.02 8.55
N ILE A 175 -3.07 15.04 7.69
CA ILE A 175 -2.74 15.07 6.27
C ILE A 175 -3.94 15.56 5.45
N TRP A 176 -5.14 15.01 5.71
CA TRP A 176 -6.31 15.19 4.89
C TRP A 176 -6.78 16.64 4.78
N ARG A 177 -6.86 17.36 5.89
CA ARG A 177 -7.35 18.76 5.90
C ARG A 177 -6.57 19.66 4.95
N ARG A 178 -5.24 19.53 4.92
CA ARG A 178 -4.37 20.34 4.05
C ARG A 178 -4.39 19.86 2.61
N HIS A 179 -4.41 18.54 2.41
CA HIS A 179 -4.51 17.97 1.08
C HIS A 179 -5.81 18.39 0.39
N ARG A 180 -6.94 18.31 1.09
CA ARG A 180 -8.25 18.74 0.61
C ARG A 180 -8.28 20.22 0.22
N ARG A 181 -7.71 21.10 1.04
CA ARG A 181 -7.62 22.54 0.69
C ARG A 181 -6.89 22.76 -0.62
N ARG A 182 -5.73 22.15 -0.82
CA ARG A 182 -4.95 22.25 -2.06
C ARG A 182 -5.69 21.73 -3.29
N MET A 183 -6.58 20.76 -3.14
CA MET A 183 -7.38 20.24 -4.24
C MET A 183 -8.53 21.17 -4.64
N ILE A 184 -9.07 21.93 -3.69
CA ILE A 184 -10.20 22.83 -3.90
C ILE A 184 -9.72 24.19 -4.43
N GLU A 185 -8.51 24.62 -4.08
CA GLU A 185 -7.89 25.88 -4.49
C GLU A 185 -7.28 25.85 -5.91
N LYS A 186 -7.29 24.68 -6.58
CA LYS A 186 -6.86 24.48 -7.98
C LYS A 186 -8.07 24.38 -8.93
#